data_46c8dce2c016037c986df3d50b12f98f
#
_entry.id   46c8dce2c016037c986df3d50b12f98f
#
_cell.length_a   1.000
_cell.length_b   1.000
_cell.length_c   1.000
_cell.angle_alpha   90.00
_cell.angle_beta   90.00
_cell.angle_gamma   90.00
#
_symmetry.space_group_name_H-M   'P 1'
#
loop_
_entity.id
_entity.type
_entity.pdbx_description
1 polymer ?
#
loop_
_entity_poly.entity_id
_entity_poly.type
_entity_poly.pdbx_seq_one_letter_code
_entity_poly.pdbx_strand_id
1 'polypeptide(L)'
;MKTPVTHERLQNHLTYSWWKYVLMMVLVIFFWSILFTTTRYRPPEEKKVIVGVYGAGNQTALDAYMEDVRQLLLPDMEEMNTQFIMSDETWGSSVLMTRMTARECDIYLLPKDLFQTYAQQGVFVALEETMPDLVSELESRGISLSRGWRTDSDTGEKHLYGIPCADLPYLDTFLYPTADSYYACI
;
A
#
# COMPACT_ATOMS: atom_id res chain seq x y z
N MET A 1 25.53 -7.21 -58.28
CA MET A 1 24.80 -6.05 -58.83
C MET A 1 23.79 -5.57 -57.82
N LYS A 2 23.97 -4.41 -57.21
CA LYS A 2 23.00 -3.82 -56.29
C LYS A 2 21.93 -3.10 -57.13
N THR A 3 20.75 -3.66 -57.21
CA THR A 3 19.62 -3.01 -57.92
C THR A 3 19.24 -1.72 -57.19
N PRO A 4 19.13 -0.57 -57.91
CA PRO A 4 18.77 0.70 -57.26
C PRO A 4 17.38 0.65 -56.66
N VAL A 5 17.26 1.21 -55.46
CA VAL A 5 15.95 1.30 -54.75
C VAL A 5 15.16 2.41 -55.43
N THR A 6 14.17 2.04 -56.23
CA THR A 6 13.26 2.98 -56.92
C THR A 6 12.10 3.30 -56.04
N HIS A 7 11.57 4.53 -56.10
CA HIS A 7 10.42 5.01 -55.28
C HIS A 7 9.20 4.10 -55.39
N GLU A 8 8.91 3.57 -56.57
CA GLU A 8 7.81 2.61 -56.79
C GLU A 8 7.99 1.28 -56.06
N ARG A 9 9.23 0.78 -55.96
CA ARG A 9 9.54 -0.44 -55.21
C ARG A 9 9.38 -0.23 -53.72
N LEU A 10 9.77 0.94 -53.23
CA LEU A 10 9.57 1.31 -51.83
C LEU A 10 8.12 1.42 -51.47
N GLN A 11 7.34 2.05 -52.34
CA GLN A 11 5.90 2.21 -52.15
C GLN A 11 5.16 0.87 -52.20
N ASN A 12 5.46 -0.01 -53.14
CA ASN A 12 4.93 -1.36 -53.21
C ASN A 12 5.31 -2.22 -51.99
N HIS A 13 6.55 -2.09 -51.53
CA HIS A 13 7.04 -2.81 -50.37
C HIS A 13 6.34 -2.32 -49.10
N LEU A 14 6.15 -1.02 -48.91
CA LEU A 14 5.41 -0.44 -47.80
C LEU A 14 3.91 -0.84 -47.83
N THR A 15 3.29 -0.82 -49.01
CA THR A 15 1.87 -1.16 -49.14
C THR A 15 1.59 -2.67 -48.89
N TYR A 16 2.50 -3.55 -49.35
CA TYR A 16 2.28 -5.00 -49.22
C TYR A 16 2.88 -5.60 -47.96
N SER A 17 3.87 -4.96 -47.35
CA SER A 17 4.61 -5.49 -46.20
C SER A 17 4.40 -4.66 -44.92
N TRP A 18 3.48 -3.66 -44.92
CA TRP A 18 3.25 -2.80 -43.77
C TRP A 18 2.93 -3.60 -42.49
N TRP A 19 2.20 -4.71 -42.64
CA TRP A 19 1.88 -5.61 -41.53
C TRP A 19 3.13 -6.19 -40.84
N LYS A 20 4.18 -6.46 -41.60
CA LYS A 20 5.46 -6.94 -41.06
C LYS A 20 6.13 -5.89 -40.16
N TYR A 21 6.04 -4.62 -40.55
CA TYR A 21 6.56 -3.53 -39.75
C TYR A 21 5.76 -3.30 -38.47
N VAL A 22 4.43 -3.40 -38.54
CA VAL A 22 3.55 -3.34 -37.37
C VAL A 22 3.87 -4.50 -36.42
N LEU A 23 3.97 -5.72 -36.92
CA LEU A 23 4.31 -6.89 -36.12
C LEU A 23 5.70 -6.75 -35.48
N MET A 24 6.68 -6.25 -36.21
CA MET A 24 8.01 -6.00 -35.67
C MET A 24 8.00 -4.94 -34.58
N MET A 25 7.23 -3.86 -34.76
CA MET A 25 7.05 -2.83 -33.73
C MET A 25 6.43 -3.40 -32.44
N VAL A 26 5.38 -4.19 -32.58
CA VAL A 26 4.73 -4.87 -31.44
C VAL A 26 5.71 -5.79 -30.72
N LEU A 27 6.51 -6.57 -31.46
CA LEU A 27 7.54 -7.44 -30.88
C LEU A 27 8.61 -6.63 -30.12
N VAL A 28 9.08 -5.53 -30.70
CA VAL A 28 10.09 -4.66 -30.03
C VAL A 28 9.52 -4.09 -28.72
N ILE A 29 8.29 -3.59 -28.74
CA ILE A 29 7.60 -3.08 -27.53
C ILE A 29 7.44 -4.19 -26.50
N PHE A 30 7.04 -5.39 -26.93
CA PHE A 30 6.87 -6.55 -26.06
C PHE A 30 8.20 -6.98 -25.40
N PHE A 31 9.26 -7.13 -26.19
CA PHE A 31 10.60 -7.45 -25.67
C PHE A 31 11.13 -6.37 -24.74
N TRP A 32 10.94 -5.08 -25.10
CA TRP A 32 11.33 -3.97 -24.24
C TRP A 32 10.58 -3.97 -22.92
N SER A 33 9.26 -4.22 -22.95
CA SER A 33 8.45 -4.34 -21.76
C SER A 33 8.90 -5.47 -20.84
N ILE A 34 9.22 -6.65 -21.40
CA ILE A 34 9.76 -7.78 -20.64
C ILE A 34 11.12 -7.42 -20.02
N LEU A 35 12.04 -6.88 -20.82
CA LEU A 35 13.35 -6.48 -20.33
C LEU A 35 13.22 -5.44 -19.20
N PHE A 36 12.39 -4.43 -19.38
CA PHE A 36 12.18 -3.41 -18.37
C PHE A 36 11.57 -4.00 -17.07
N THR A 37 10.60 -4.89 -17.20
CA THR A 37 9.95 -5.52 -16.04
C THR A 37 10.88 -6.47 -15.27
N THR A 38 11.77 -7.19 -16.00
CA THR A 38 12.72 -8.12 -15.38
C THR A 38 13.98 -7.46 -14.84
N THR A 39 14.41 -6.35 -15.42
CA THR A 39 15.62 -5.62 -14.97
C THR A 39 15.34 -4.53 -13.98
N ARG A 40 14.07 -4.10 -13.82
CA ARG A 40 13.70 -3.11 -12.81
C ARG A 40 13.98 -3.68 -11.42
N TYR A 41 14.86 -3.00 -10.69
CA TYR A 41 15.09 -3.30 -9.29
C TYR A 41 13.78 -3.21 -8.50
N ARG A 42 13.50 -4.22 -7.70
CA ARG A 42 12.40 -4.23 -6.72
C ARG A 42 13.01 -4.44 -5.36
N PRO A 43 12.76 -3.55 -4.40
CA PRO A 43 13.22 -3.77 -3.04
C PRO A 43 12.71 -5.13 -2.52
N PRO A 44 13.50 -5.85 -1.73
CA PRO A 44 13.04 -7.05 -1.05
C PRO A 44 11.91 -6.68 -0.08
N GLU A 45 10.97 -7.61 0.14
CA GLU A 45 9.80 -7.36 1.00
C GLU A 45 10.20 -6.95 2.44
N GLU A 46 11.33 -7.45 2.94
CA GLU A 46 11.88 -7.08 4.25
C GLU A 46 12.29 -5.60 4.38
N LYS A 47 12.46 -4.91 3.26
CA LYS A 47 12.87 -3.49 3.19
C LYS A 47 11.77 -2.58 2.65
N LYS A 48 10.56 -3.08 2.62
CA LYS A 48 9.40 -2.37 2.11
C LYS A 48 8.32 -2.34 3.18
N VAL A 49 7.69 -1.20 3.35
CA VAL A 49 6.52 -1.05 4.22
C VAL A 49 5.35 -0.50 3.41
N ILE A 50 4.22 -1.17 3.49
CA ILE A 50 2.99 -0.75 2.84
C ILE A 50 1.95 -0.40 3.89
N VAL A 51 1.45 0.84 3.83
CA VAL A 51 0.39 1.34 4.71
C VAL A 51 -0.91 1.41 3.93
N GLY A 52 -1.87 0.57 4.32
CA GLY A 52 -3.23 0.57 3.77
C GLY A 52 -4.12 1.53 4.55
N VAL A 53 -4.73 2.50 3.87
CA VAL A 53 -5.63 3.48 4.49
C VAL A 53 -7.04 3.27 3.98
N TYR A 54 -7.97 2.90 4.86
CA TYR A 54 -9.37 2.77 4.47
C TYR A 54 -10.07 4.13 4.51
N GLY A 55 -10.47 4.62 3.35
CA GLY A 55 -11.13 5.92 3.23
C GLY A 55 -10.60 6.72 2.07
N ALA A 56 -10.69 8.04 2.19
CA ALA A 56 -10.18 8.99 1.21
C ALA A 56 -9.18 9.95 1.86
N GLY A 57 -8.26 10.46 1.07
CA GLY A 57 -7.27 11.41 1.55
C GLY A 57 -6.40 11.94 0.41
N ASN A 58 -5.43 12.76 0.78
CA ASN A 58 -4.44 13.26 -0.17
C ASN A 58 -3.24 12.30 -0.23
N GLN A 59 -3.31 11.34 -1.16
CA GLN A 59 -2.27 10.32 -1.32
C GLN A 59 -0.89 10.94 -1.58
N THR A 60 -0.80 11.93 -2.46
CA THR A 60 0.49 12.56 -2.80
C THR A 60 1.16 13.22 -1.59
N ALA A 61 0.37 13.88 -0.75
CA ALA A 61 0.89 14.50 0.46
C ALA A 61 1.30 13.46 1.52
N LEU A 62 0.51 12.39 1.64
CA LEU A 62 0.80 11.30 2.56
C LEU A 62 2.04 10.52 2.12
N ASP A 63 2.19 10.23 0.83
CA ASP A 63 3.39 9.57 0.28
C ASP A 63 4.65 10.42 0.50
N ALA A 64 4.58 11.73 0.29
CA ALA A 64 5.68 12.64 0.56
C ALA A 64 6.06 12.65 2.05
N TYR A 65 5.08 12.70 2.95
CA TYR A 65 5.31 12.63 4.39
C TYR A 65 5.94 11.29 4.80
N MET A 66 5.44 10.18 4.26
CA MET A 66 5.98 8.85 4.56
C MET A 66 7.42 8.68 4.05
N GLU A 67 7.74 9.29 2.90
CA GLU A 67 9.12 9.31 2.40
C GLU A 67 10.05 10.12 3.32
N ASP A 68 9.60 11.26 3.83
CA ASP A 68 10.37 12.04 4.82
C ASP A 68 10.57 11.24 6.12
N VAL A 69 9.53 10.55 6.61
CA VAL A 69 9.61 9.66 7.78
C VAL A 69 10.60 8.52 7.53
N ARG A 70 10.54 7.88 6.35
CA ARG A 70 11.47 6.82 5.96
C ARG A 70 12.92 7.29 6.03
N GLN A 71 13.22 8.45 5.42
CA GLN A 71 14.57 8.98 5.38
C GLN A 71 15.12 9.37 6.76
N LEU A 72 14.26 9.88 7.65
CA LEU A 72 14.66 10.36 8.97
C LEU A 72 14.73 9.25 10.02
N LEU A 73 13.78 8.33 10.02
CA LEU A 73 13.61 7.34 11.10
C LEU A 73 13.94 5.92 10.70
N LEU A 74 13.83 5.59 9.41
CA LEU A 74 13.98 4.23 8.89
C LEU A 74 14.94 4.17 7.69
N PRO A 75 16.21 4.60 7.85
CA PRO A 75 17.16 4.67 6.74
C PRO A 75 17.48 3.31 6.10
N ASP A 76 17.25 2.22 6.82
CA ASP A 76 17.46 0.86 6.32
C ASP A 76 16.32 0.37 5.42
N MET A 77 15.16 1.02 5.46
CA MET A 77 14.03 0.73 4.57
C MET A 77 14.22 1.41 3.22
N GLU A 78 13.98 0.68 2.15
CA GLU A 78 14.17 1.18 0.77
C GLU A 78 12.90 1.79 0.18
N GLU A 79 11.72 1.31 0.59
CA GLU A 79 10.45 1.76 0.05
C GLU A 79 9.38 1.84 1.16
N MET A 80 8.64 2.94 1.18
CA MET A 80 7.48 3.11 2.04
C MET A 80 6.33 3.67 1.21
N ASN A 81 5.30 2.86 1.00
CA ASN A 81 4.17 3.19 0.13
C ASN A 81 2.88 3.27 0.90
N THR A 82 2.00 4.16 0.48
CA THR A 82 0.64 4.23 1.00
C THR A 82 -0.37 3.80 -0.08
N GLN A 83 -1.44 3.15 0.34
CA GLN A 83 -2.51 2.71 -0.55
C GLN A 83 -3.87 3.05 0.06
N PHE A 84 -4.62 3.93 -0.59
CA PHE A 84 -6.00 4.15 -0.19
C PHE A 84 -6.91 3.00 -0.65
N ILE A 85 -7.68 2.48 0.29
CA ILE A 85 -8.73 1.49 0.06
C ILE A 85 -10.04 2.26 0.06
N MET A 86 -10.71 2.33 -1.09
CA MET A 86 -11.94 3.11 -1.24
C MET A 86 -13.02 2.61 -0.28
N SER A 87 -13.58 3.54 0.48
CA SER A 87 -14.73 3.32 1.36
C SER A 87 -16.02 3.36 0.55
N ASP A 88 -16.28 2.32 -0.25
CA ASP A 88 -17.56 2.12 -0.91
C ASP A 88 -18.49 1.33 0.03
N GLU A 89 -19.75 1.80 0.18
CA GLU A 89 -20.73 1.15 1.08
C GLU A 89 -21.02 -0.31 0.69
N THR A 90 -20.86 -0.65 -0.59
CA THR A 90 -21.21 -1.97 -1.10
C THR A 90 -20.00 -2.93 -1.13
N TRP A 91 -18.83 -2.46 -1.53
CA TRP A 91 -17.67 -3.32 -1.82
C TRP A 91 -16.45 -3.04 -0.95
N GLY A 92 -16.41 -1.89 -0.26
CA GLY A 92 -15.22 -1.45 0.49
C GLY A 92 -14.77 -2.46 1.56
N SER A 93 -15.70 -3.01 2.33
CA SER A 93 -15.38 -4.01 3.37
C SER A 93 -14.87 -5.33 2.76
N SER A 94 -15.43 -5.76 1.63
CA SER A 94 -14.99 -6.97 0.93
C SER A 94 -13.59 -6.81 0.33
N VAL A 95 -13.29 -5.65 -0.24
CA VAL A 95 -11.95 -5.32 -0.75
C VAL A 95 -10.95 -5.27 0.39
N LEU A 96 -11.30 -4.63 1.50
CA LEU A 96 -10.45 -4.58 2.70
C LEU A 96 -10.13 -6.00 3.19
N MET A 97 -11.16 -6.84 3.39
CA MET A 97 -10.99 -8.22 3.86
C MET A 97 -10.11 -9.04 2.92
N THR A 98 -10.28 -8.88 1.61
CA THR A 98 -9.44 -9.56 0.62
C THR A 98 -7.97 -9.16 0.76
N ARG A 99 -7.68 -7.86 0.91
CA ARG A 99 -6.31 -7.34 1.07
C ARG A 99 -5.67 -7.79 2.39
N MET A 100 -6.45 -7.78 3.48
CA MET A 100 -5.99 -8.29 4.78
C MET A 100 -5.66 -9.77 4.71
N THR A 101 -6.52 -10.57 4.09
CA THR A 101 -6.28 -12.02 3.90
C THR A 101 -5.06 -12.28 3.01
N ALA A 102 -4.86 -11.46 1.98
CA ALA A 102 -3.69 -11.55 1.09
C ALA A 102 -2.40 -10.96 1.71
N ARG A 103 -2.49 -10.31 2.88
CA ARG A 103 -1.38 -9.60 3.55
C ARG A 103 -0.69 -8.58 2.64
N GLU A 104 -1.52 -7.80 1.91
CA GLU A 104 -1.00 -6.83 0.95
C GLU A 104 -0.39 -5.58 1.63
N CYS A 105 -0.80 -5.28 2.86
CA CYS A 105 -0.27 -4.17 3.64
C CYS A 105 0.25 -4.65 4.99
N ASP A 106 1.28 -4.00 5.50
CA ASP A 106 1.88 -4.27 6.80
C ASP A 106 1.15 -3.54 7.92
N ILE A 107 0.67 -2.33 7.64
CA ILE A 107 -0.06 -1.49 8.59
C ILE A 107 -1.37 -1.07 7.94
N TYR A 108 -2.45 -1.16 8.69
CA TYR A 108 -3.78 -0.70 8.28
C TYR A 108 -4.23 0.49 9.13
N LEU A 109 -4.62 1.57 8.48
CA LEU A 109 -5.32 2.69 9.10
C LEU A 109 -6.82 2.54 8.86
N LEU A 110 -7.57 2.21 9.91
CA LEU A 110 -8.99 1.89 9.83
C LEU A 110 -9.83 2.84 10.66
N PRO A 111 -11.03 3.22 10.18
CA PRO A 111 -12.00 3.93 10.99
C PRO A 111 -12.47 3.06 12.15
N LYS A 112 -12.89 3.71 13.23
CA LYS A 112 -13.26 3.09 14.50
C LYS A 112 -14.19 1.89 14.37
N ASP A 113 -15.21 1.98 13.54
CA ASP A 113 -16.24 0.94 13.44
C ASP A 113 -15.68 -0.34 12.80
N LEU A 114 -14.89 -0.20 11.74
CA LEU A 114 -14.21 -1.34 11.12
C LEU A 114 -13.14 -1.92 12.03
N PHE A 115 -12.33 -1.07 12.66
CA PHE A 115 -11.37 -1.53 13.66
C PHE A 115 -12.03 -2.37 14.75
N GLN A 116 -13.14 -1.89 15.34
CA GLN A 116 -13.83 -2.62 16.39
C GLN A 116 -14.34 -3.98 15.91
N THR A 117 -14.91 -4.03 14.71
CA THR A 117 -15.45 -5.26 14.13
C THR A 117 -14.37 -6.30 13.90
N TYR A 118 -13.27 -5.93 13.27
CA TYR A 118 -12.20 -6.88 12.96
C TYR A 118 -11.32 -7.23 14.16
N ALA A 119 -11.11 -6.30 15.09
CA ALA A 119 -10.39 -6.57 16.32
C ALA A 119 -11.11 -7.58 17.22
N GLN A 120 -12.47 -7.55 17.26
CA GLN A 120 -13.27 -8.55 17.98
C GLN A 120 -13.21 -9.94 17.33
N GLN A 121 -12.85 -10.03 16.06
CA GLN A 121 -12.66 -11.28 15.34
C GLN A 121 -11.21 -11.80 15.40
N GLY A 122 -10.33 -11.16 16.17
CA GLY A 122 -8.94 -11.56 16.31
C GLY A 122 -8.13 -11.45 14.99
N VAL A 123 -8.51 -10.54 14.08
CA VAL A 123 -7.86 -10.41 12.76
C VAL A 123 -6.49 -9.76 12.87
N PHE A 124 -6.28 -8.92 13.88
CA PHE A 124 -5.04 -8.16 14.08
C PHE A 124 -4.11 -8.83 15.08
N VAL A 125 -2.85 -8.45 14.99
CA VAL A 125 -1.81 -8.91 15.91
C VAL A 125 -1.96 -8.23 17.27
N ALA A 126 -1.81 -8.99 18.36
CA ALA A 126 -1.75 -8.48 19.72
C ALA A 126 -0.43 -7.72 19.93
N LEU A 127 -0.50 -6.39 19.97
CA LEU A 127 0.70 -5.53 19.99
C LEU A 127 1.49 -5.64 21.29
N GLU A 128 0.83 -5.85 22.42
CA GLU A 128 1.48 -6.03 23.74
C GLU A 128 2.30 -7.32 23.82
N GLU A 129 1.94 -8.33 23.05
CA GLU A 129 2.69 -9.59 23.00
C GLU A 129 3.83 -9.56 21.98
N THR A 130 3.55 -8.94 20.82
CA THR A 130 4.48 -8.97 19.68
C THR A 130 5.51 -7.84 19.76
N MET A 131 5.11 -6.67 20.28
CA MET A 131 5.93 -5.44 20.31
C MET A 131 5.81 -4.73 21.67
N PRO A 132 6.18 -5.39 22.80
CA PRO A 132 6.04 -4.81 24.14
C PRO A 132 6.86 -3.51 24.32
N ASP A 133 8.02 -3.42 23.66
CA ASP A 133 8.87 -2.23 23.71
C ASP A 133 8.19 -1.02 23.08
N LEU A 134 7.51 -1.20 21.94
CA LEU A 134 6.73 -0.15 21.27
C LEU A 134 5.59 0.33 22.17
N VAL A 135 4.85 -0.59 22.78
CA VAL A 135 3.75 -0.25 23.69
C VAL A 135 4.24 0.59 24.85
N SER A 136 5.34 0.17 25.49
CA SER A 136 5.98 0.89 26.60
C SER A 136 6.47 2.28 26.19
N GLU A 137 7.03 2.42 25.00
CA GLU A 137 7.48 3.70 24.45
C GLU A 137 6.31 4.65 24.21
N LEU A 138 5.22 4.17 23.59
CA LEU A 138 4.02 4.98 23.35
C LEU A 138 3.38 5.48 24.66
N GLU A 139 3.28 4.63 25.65
CA GLU A 139 2.79 4.99 26.99
C GLU A 139 3.71 6.02 27.66
N SER A 140 5.02 5.88 27.53
CA SER A 140 5.99 6.85 28.08
C SER A 140 5.89 8.22 27.44
N ARG A 141 5.47 8.29 26.17
CA ARG A 141 5.19 9.54 25.44
C ARG A 141 3.81 10.11 25.76
N GLY A 142 3.01 9.45 26.61
CA GLY A 142 1.70 9.93 27.03
C GLY A 142 0.57 9.60 26.03
N ILE A 143 0.80 8.73 25.06
CA ILE A 143 -0.22 8.30 24.10
C ILE A 143 -1.18 7.33 24.80
N SER A 144 -2.47 7.64 24.79
CA SER A 144 -3.49 6.83 25.45
C SER A 144 -3.89 5.62 24.60
N LEU A 145 -3.45 4.43 24.97
CA LEU A 145 -3.76 3.18 24.28
C LEU A 145 -5.08 2.56 24.72
N SER A 146 -5.79 3.16 25.70
CA SER A 146 -7.00 2.59 26.29
C SER A 146 -8.10 2.26 25.28
N ARG A 147 -8.21 3.03 24.21
CA ARG A 147 -9.20 2.84 23.14
C ARG A 147 -8.82 1.75 22.13
N GLY A 148 -7.57 1.29 22.14
CA GLY A 148 -7.06 0.22 21.26
C GLY A 148 -7.27 -1.20 21.78
N TRP A 149 -7.57 -1.34 23.08
CA TRP A 149 -7.84 -2.62 23.70
C TRP A 149 -9.23 -3.16 23.31
N ARG A 150 -9.29 -4.41 22.86
CA ARG A 150 -10.53 -5.12 22.53
C ARG A 150 -10.49 -6.54 23.04
N THR A 151 -11.70 -7.07 23.32
CA THR A 151 -11.86 -8.47 23.70
C THR A 151 -12.14 -9.27 22.44
N ASP A 152 -11.35 -10.31 22.24
CA ASP A 152 -11.54 -11.29 21.18
C ASP A 152 -12.80 -12.10 21.46
N SER A 153 -13.65 -12.27 20.46
CA SER A 153 -14.92 -12.99 20.58
C SER A 153 -14.74 -14.50 20.71
N ASP A 154 -13.65 -15.04 20.20
CA ASP A 154 -13.39 -16.47 20.16
C ASP A 154 -12.68 -16.96 21.43
N THR A 155 -11.70 -16.19 21.91
CA THR A 155 -10.90 -16.54 23.08
C THR A 155 -11.44 -15.93 24.39
N GLY A 156 -12.14 -14.79 24.30
CA GLY A 156 -12.57 -13.99 25.43
C GLY A 156 -11.45 -13.21 26.10
N GLU A 157 -10.24 -13.24 25.57
CA GLU A 157 -9.08 -12.52 26.08
C GLU A 157 -9.06 -11.07 25.55
N LYS A 158 -8.42 -10.19 26.31
CA LYS A 158 -8.36 -8.77 25.99
C LYS A 158 -6.97 -8.39 25.52
N HIS A 159 -6.85 -7.95 24.27
CA HIS A 159 -5.59 -7.59 23.64
C HIS A 159 -5.59 -6.15 23.11
N LEU A 160 -4.41 -5.58 22.92
CA LEU A 160 -4.18 -4.31 22.26
C LEU A 160 -4.02 -4.54 20.76
N TYR A 161 -5.09 -4.37 20.00
CA TYR A 161 -5.09 -4.60 18.55
C TYR A 161 -4.80 -3.37 17.70
N GLY A 162 -4.80 -2.19 18.28
CA GLY A 162 -4.58 -0.97 17.52
C GLY A 162 -4.20 0.25 18.34
N ILE A 163 -3.50 1.16 17.69
CA ILE A 163 -3.05 2.43 18.26
C ILE A 163 -4.01 3.52 17.79
N PRO A 164 -4.69 4.25 18.72
CA PRO A 164 -5.54 5.37 18.33
C PRO A 164 -4.73 6.48 17.65
N CYS A 165 -5.15 6.92 16.46
CA CYS A 165 -4.45 7.94 15.68
C CYS A 165 -4.74 9.37 16.15
N ALA A 166 -5.71 9.58 17.03
CA ALA A 166 -6.06 10.91 17.55
C ALA A 166 -4.89 11.66 18.20
N ASP A 167 -3.97 10.92 18.79
CA ASP A 167 -2.81 11.48 19.49
C ASP A 167 -1.55 11.52 18.58
N LEU A 168 -1.68 11.14 17.30
CA LEU A 168 -0.59 11.17 16.33
C LEU A 168 -0.64 12.48 15.53
N PRO A 169 0.39 13.33 15.66
CA PRO A 169 0.41 14.63 14.99
C PRO A 169 0.44 14.43 13.46
N TYR A 170 -0.20 15.36 12.76
CA TYR A 170 -0.22 15.48 11.29
C TYR A 170 -1.08 14.52 10.49
N LEU A 171 -1.59 13.40 11.02
CA LEU A 171 -2.44 12.48 10.25
C LEU A 171 -3.75 13.10 9.80
N ASP A 172 -4.32 14.01 10.60
CA ASP A 172 -5.52 14.78 10.27
C ASP A 172 -5.37 15.65 9.01
N THR A 173 -4.12 16.01 8.65
CA THR A 173 -3.82 16.79 7.45
C THR A 173 -4.01 15.96 6.16
N PHE A 174 -3.90 14.65 6.24
CA PHE A 174 -3.90 13.76 5.08
C PHE A 174 -5.18 12.97 4.91
N LEU A 175 -5.93 12.72 6.00
CA LEU A 175 -7.08 11.83 6.01
C LEU A 175 -8.42 12.58 6.03
N TYR A 176 -9.41 12.05 5.33
CA TYR A 176 -10.80 12.50 5.32
C TYR A 176 -11.72 11.31 5.66
N PRO A 177 -12.51 11.30 6.74
CA PRO A 177 -12.61 12.32 7.81
C PRO A 177 -11.37 12.35 8.72
N THR A 178 -11.38 13.22 9.71
CA THR A 178 -10.24 13.51 10.61
C THR A 178 -9.64 12.28 11.28
N ALA A 179 -8.35 12.33 11.59
CA ALA A 179 -7.58 11.24 12.21
C ALA A 179 -8.11 10.77 13.57
N ASP A 180 -8.93 11.55 14.26
CA ASP A 180 -9.57 11.20 15.54
C ASP A 180 -10.40 9.91 15.51
N SER A 181 -10.86 9.50 14.33
CA SER A 181 -11.64 8.28 14.14
C SER A 181 -10.86 7.07 13.69
N TYR A 182 -9.54 7.19 13.44
CA TYR A 182 -8.70 6.12 12.90
C TYR A 182 -7.88 5.39 13.95
N TYR A 183 -7.57 4.12 13.64
CA TYR A 183 -6.71 3.24 14.41
C TYR A 183 -5.66 2.62 13.48
N ALA A 184 -4.40 2.61 13.92
CA ALA A 184 -3.33 1.88 13.25
C ALA A 184 -3.26 0.46 13.78
N CYS A 185 -3.36 -0.54 12.89
CA CYS A 185 -3.40 -1.97 13.19
C CYS A 185 -2.38 -2.73 12.33
N ILE A 186 -1.92 -3.86 12.81
CA ILE A 186 -0.95 -4.74 12.12
C ILE A 186 -1.56 -6.13 11.95
#